data_273b106b82688c52140f3a814337836d
#
_entry.id   273b106b82688c52140f3a814337836d
#
_cell.length_a   1.000
_cell.length_b   1.000
_cell.length_c   1.000
_cell.angle_alpha   90.00
_cell.angle_beta   90.00
_cell.angle_gamma   90.00
#
_symmetry.space_group_name_H-M   'P 1'
#
loop_
_entity.id
_entity.type
_entity.pdbx_description
1 polymer ?
#
loop_
_entity_poly.entity_id
_entity_poly.type
_entity_poly.pdbx_seq_one_letter_code
_entity_poly.pdbx_strand_id
1 'polypeptide(L)'
;MHKYFARRPWNVFNQLISHYSLPGDIVLDPFAGGGVTVVESLKLRRKVVGVDVNPLATYIASMEARPLDLSSFEETVLHLKSKLKNEIRSLYVTRCEKCNELAIADWIEWDQKRQRPIRLKYDCEKCDDTSQKAVSKADRELAEKIDYDFSRLIQQRKLWYPETSIPAGDKTHSLIKQGFHFFHELFTKRNLIALAILFDAINQLQETDEKDFLKFAFSSSLKWTSRLSHLRGTIVEGWAMHAYWVYPKSLEMNVWNTFERRTKALIRGKQYSSEYIGDYCRFAHAFSDIASGAATCLLLNRSSAQLPLPADSVDIIITDPPYGGNVNYGELSDFWWVWLNGGETAEKRHEAIINRTQGKSLNEYEEILVNVFSECHRVLKPERCLVSTFNSKDMRVVASFVKATSIAGFSLHPEGLLYQKPIRPYVTTFHAMQIGAFVGDFIFTFLKTEAPTSVMEIELPDLKRRLDELMTEKSKDEAAETKLRIRVYRALIPFLAHHAKSDPTACQGAVDYFEAKIRGRNDYFSQLRKHVIDGRRKKFQRGP
;
A
#
# COMPACT_ATOMS: atom_id res chain seq x y z
N MET A 1 0.91 -7.49 8.93
CA MET A 1 0.38 -6.86 10.14
C MET A 1 -0.54 -5.68 9.82
N HIS A 2 -0.08 -4.58 9.30
CA HIS A 2 -0.90 -3.45 8.87
C HIS A 2 -1.05 -3.42 7.34
N LYS A 3 -2.13 -2.84 6.80
CA LYS A 3 -2.26 -2.62 5.36
C LYS A 3 -1.43 -1.41 4.95
N TYR A 4 -0.63 -1.57 3.89
CA TYR A 4 -0.11 -0.50 3.07
C TYR A 4 -0.44 -0.81 1.60
N PHE A 5 -0.71 0.19 0.78
CA PHE A 5 -1.15 -0.02 -0.60
C PHE A 5 0.02 -0.45 -1.49
N ALA A 6 -0.25 -1.33 -2.46
CA ALA A 6 0.72 -1.82 -3.43
C ALA A 6 1.99 -2.45 -2.81
N ARG A 7 1.88 -3.06 -1.62
CA ARG A 7 3.00 -3.71 -0.94
C ARG A 7 3.57 -4.84 -1.79
N ARG A 8 4.87 -4.85 -1.96
CA ARG A 8 5.58 -5.83 -2.80
C ARG A 8 5.71 -7.21 -2.15
N PRO A 9 5.87 -8.29 -2.96
CA PRO A 9 6.18 -9.61 -2.43
C PRO A 9 7.56 -9.63 -1.74
N TRP A 10 7.58 -10.00 -0.48
CA TRP A 10 8.79 -10.02 0.34
C TRP A 10 9.91 -10.91 -0.22
N ASN A 11 9.56 -12.07 -0.78
CA ASN A 11 10.51 -13.04 -1.32
C ASN A 11 11.29 -12.50 -2.52
N VAL A 12 10.70 -11.62 -3.33
CA VAL A 12 11.40 -10.98 -4.45
C VAL A 12 12.45 -10.01 -3.92
N PHE A 13 12.06 -9.14 -2.98
CA PHE A 13 12.99 -8.19 -2.38
C PHE A 13 14.09 -8.88 -1.58
N ASN A 14 13.77 -9.96 -0.87
CA ASN A 14 14.77 -10.81 -0.21
C ASN A 14 15.81 -11.34 -1.20
N GLN A 15 15.39 -11.87 -2.36
CA GLN A 15 16.30 -12.35 -3.39
C GLN A 15 17.13 -11.21 -4.01
N LEU A 16 16.54 -10.05 -4.28
CA LEU A 16 17.28 -8.90 -4.81
C LEU A 16 18.35 -8.42 -3.83
N ILE A 17 18.00 -8.24 -2.55
CA ILE A 17 18.95 -7.84 -1.51
C ILE A 17 20.06 -8.87 -1.38
N SER A 18 19.73 -10.15 -1.35
CA SER A 18 20.70 -11.24 -1.22
C SER A 18 21.66 -11.32 -2.42
N HIS A 19 21.17 -11.03 -3.62
CA HIS A 19 21.97 -11.09 -4.86
C HIS A 19 22.90 -9.90 -5.01
N TYR A 20 22.43 -8.70 -4.69
CA TYR A 20 23.16 -7.45 -4.97
C TYR A 20 23.95 -6.90 -3.77
N SER A 21 23.90 -7.53 -2.61
CA SER A 21 24.58 -7.04 -1.40
C SER A 21 25.13 -8.17 -0.54
N LEU A 22 26.05 -7.82 0.37
CA LEU A 22 26.64 -8.71 1.36
C LEU A 22 26.15 -8.35 2.79
N PRO A 23 26.20 -9.27 3.77
CA PRO A 23 25.96 -8.93 5.16
C PRO A 23 26.84 -7.77 5.62
N GLY A 24 26.23 -6.78 6.30
CA GLY A 24 26.90 -5.56 6.73
C GLY A 24 26.81 -4.38 5.77
N ASP A 25 26.51 -4.62 4.48
CA ASP A 25 26.29 -3.55 3.50
C ASP A 25 25.12 -2.63 3.90
N ILE A 26 25.18 -1.37 3.48
CA ILE A 26 24.14 -0.37 3.70
C ILE A 26 23.20 -0.34 2.49
N VAL A 27 21.96 -0.77 2.69
CA VAL A 27 20.88 -0.74 1.70
C VAL A 27 20.09 0.56 1.87
N LEU A 28 19.88 1.30 0.79
CA LEU A 28 18.96 2.46 0.77
C LEU A 28 17.68 2.11 0.00
N ASP A 29 16.53 2.45 0.58
CA ASP A 29 15.25 2.50 -0.12
C ASP A 29 14.67 3.93 -0.03
N PRO A 30 14.74 4.72 -1.12
CA PRO A 30 14.23 6.09 -1.15
C PRO A 30 12.70 6.17 -1.26
N PHE A 31 12.00 5.04 -1.41
CA PHE A 31 10.54 4.94 -1.44
C PHE A 31 10.09 3.75 -0.59
N ALA A 32 10.46 3.76 0.70
CA ALA A 32 10.37 2.61 1.60
C ALA A 32 8.95 2.03 1.77
N GLY A 33 7.90 2.82 1.54
CA GLY A 33 6.52 2.38 1.61
C GLY A 33 6.22 1.59 2.88
N GLY A 34 5.58 0.44 2.76
CA GLY A 34 5.27 -0.44 3.89
C GLY A 34 6.47 -1.21 4.46
N GLY A 35 7.72 -0.83 4.15
CA GLY A 35 8.93 -1.34 4.80
C GLY A 35 9.39 -2.74 4.38
N VAL A 36 9.03 -3.22 3.18
CA VAL A 36 9.47 -4.56 2.72
C VAL A 36 10.98 -4.62 2.61
N THR A 37 11.61 -3.65 1.95
CA THR A 37 13.08 -3.56 1.83
C THR A 37 13.73 -3.45 3.21
N VAL A 38 13.13 -2.68 4.12
CA VAL A 38 13.64 -2.49 5.49
C VAL A 38 13.69 -3.83 6.23
N VAL A 39 12.56 -4.52 6.30
CA VAL A 39 12.44 -5.81 7.01
C VAL A 39 13.33 -6.88 6.40
N GLU A 40 13.35 -7.01 5.06
CA GLU A 40 14.14 -8.04 4.39
C GLU A 40 15.66 -7.75 4.48
N SER A 41 16.09 -6.48 4.47
CA SER A 41 17.48 -6.11 4.70
C SER A 41 17.96 -6.52 6.10
N LEU A 42 17.18 -6.22 7.13
CA LEU A 42 17.50 -6.59 8.51
C LEU A 42 17.55 -8.10 8.71
N LYS A 43 16.60 -8.86 8.12
CA LYS A 43 16.60 -10.33 8.14
C LYS A 43 17.89 -10.91 7.54
N LEU A 44 18.39 -10.30 6.50
CA LEU A 44 19.61 -10.70 5.80
C LEU A 44 20.89 -10.10 6.41
N ARG A 45 20.80 -9.45 7.59
CA ARG A 45 21.94 -8.83 8.30
C ARG A 45 22.61 -7.69 7.51
N ARG A 46 21.83 -6.95 6.72
CA ARG A 46 22.23 -5.67 6.12
C ARG A 46 21.80 -4.54 7.03
N LYS A 47 22.56 -3.43 6.99
CA LYS A 47 22.10 -2.15 7.52
C LYS A 47 21.14 -1.52 6.52
N VAL A 48 20.17 -0.73 6.97
CA VAL A 48 19.17 -0.16 6.06
C VAL A 48 18.85 1.29 6.40
N VAL A 49 18.73 2.08 5.35
CA VAL A 49 18.14 3.42 5.39
C VAL A 49 16.86 3.39 4.56
N GLY A 50 15.72 3.58 5.21
CA GLY A 50 14.41 3.68 4.55
C GLY A 50 13.90 5.11 4.63
N VAL A 51 13.48 5.67 3.50
CA VAL A 51 12.97 7.04 3.40
C VAL A 51 11.61 7.04 2.74
N ASP A 52 10.66 7.77 3.32
CA ASP A 52 9.35 7.98 2.70
C ASP A 52 8.76 9.32 3.13
N VAL A 53 8.10 10.02 2.21
CA VAL A 53 7.38 11.27 2.52
C VAL A 53 6.10 11.02 3.30
N ASN A 54 5.53 9.81 3.16
CA ASN A 54 4.29 9.43 3.82
C ASN A 54 4.58 8.97 5.26
N PRO A 55 4.13 9.70 6.29
CA PRO A 55 4.40 9.34 7.68
C PRO A 55 3.78 8.00 8.09
N LEU A 56 2.68 7.59 7.48
CA LEU A 56 2.11 6.25 7.72
C LEU A 56 3.05 5.14 7.23
N ALA A 57 3.80 5.37 6.14
CA ALA A 57 4.77 4.41 5.61
C ALA A 57 5.89 4.16 6.63
N THR A 58 6.55 5.21 7.07
CA THR A 58 7.65 5.12 8.06
C THR A 58 7.16 4.59 9.40
N TYR A 59 5.94 4.96 9.83
CA TYR A 59 5.30 4.39 11.01
C TYR A 59 5.12 2.86 10.89
N ILE A 60 4.55 2.37 9.79
CA ILE A 60 4.37 0.94 9.56
C ILE A 60 5.72 0.22 9.51
N ALA A 61 6.69 0.75 8.75
CA ALA A 61 8.03 0.17 8.64
C ALA A 61 8.72 0.06 10.01
N SER A 62 8.61 1.10 10.83
CA SER A 62 9.11 1.11 12.21
C SER A 62 8.45 0.01 13.06
N MET A 63 7.12 -0.04 13.09
CA MET A 63 6.40 -1.05 13.88
C MET A 63 6.68 -2.49 13.43
N GLU A 64 6.92 -2.72 12.16
CA GLU A 64 7.25 -4.04 11.65
C GLU A 64 8.68 -4.47 11.96
N ALA A 65 9.65 -3.54 11.94
CA ALA A 65 11.06 -3.80 12.22
C ALA A 65 11.39 -3.83 13.72
N ARG A 66 10.77 -2.92 14.52
CA ARG A 66 11.06 -2.75 15.96
C ARG A 66 10.85 -4.05 16.76
N PRO A 67 11.79 -4.47 17.60
CA PRO A 67 11.56 -5.57 18.56
C PRO A 67 10.37 -5.29 19.47
N LEU A 68 9.76 -6.33 20.03
CA LEU A 68 8.68 -6.24 21.01
C LEU A 68 8.82 -7.37 22.02
N ASP A 69 8.77 -7.03 23.31
CA ASP A 69 8.56 -8.02 24.37
C ASP A 69 7.11 -8.53 24.29
N LEU A 70 6.98 -9.76 23.83
CA LEU A 70 5.66 -10.37 23.64
C LEU A 70 4.96 -10.67 24.95
N SER A 71 5.70 -11.01 26.00
CA SER A 71 5.10 -11.32 27.32
C SER A 71 4.49 -10.06 27.92
N SER A 72 5.25 -8.97 27.99
CA SER A 72 4.76 -7.66 28.46
C SER A 72 3.60 -7.13 27.62
N PHE A 73 3.67 -7.31 26.28
CA PHE A 73 2.59 -6.91 25.38
C PHE A 73 1.30 -7.71 25.63
N GLU A 74 1.38 -9.03 25.79
CA GLU A 74 0.22 -9.90 26.06
C GLU A 74 -0.42 -9.57 27.42
N GLU A 75 0.37 -9.28 28.46
CA GLU A 75 -0.13 -8.82 29.75
C GLU A 75 -0.89 -7.48 29.60
N THR A 76 -0.34 -6.52 28.85
CA THR A 76 -0.99 -5.24 28.60
C THR A 76 -2.29 -5.40 27.81
N VAL A 77 -2.33 -6.31 26.82
CA VAL A 77 -3.56 -6.68 26.10
C VAL A 77 -4.60 -7.29 27.03
N LEU A 78 -4.20 -8.19 27.94
CA LEU A 78 -5.10 -8.80 28.92
C LEU A 78 -5.67 -7.77 29.90
N HIS A 79 -4.85 -6.84 30.36
CA HIS A 79 -5.29 -5.73 31.19
C HIS A 79 -6.35 -4.85 30.47
N LEU A 80 -6.08 -4.47 29.22
CA LEU A 80 -7.03 -3.69 28.42
C LEU A 80 -8.33 -4.48 28.18
N LYS A 81 -8.22 -5.79 27.94
CA LYS A 81 -9.36 -6.69 27.77
C LYS A 81 -10.24 -6.76 29.01
N SER A 82 -9.67 -6.87 30.20
CA SER A 82 -10.43 -6.93 31.45
C SER A 82 -11.25 -5.65 31.69
N LYS A 83 -10.72 -4.50 31.28
CA LYS A 83 -11.38 -3.19 31.44
C LYS A 83 -12.47 -2.91 30.40
N LEU A 84 -12.22 -3.23 29.13
CA LEU A 84 -13.01 -2.68 28.03
C LEU A 84 -13.86 -3.69 27.27
N LYS A 85 -13.51 -4.97 27.28
CA LYS A 85 -14.19 -5.99 26.45
C LYS A 85 -15.69 -5.98 26.64
N ASN A 86 -16.16 -6.03 27.88
CA ASN A 86 -17.60 -6.11 28.17
C ASN A 86 -18.31 -4.80 27.84
N GLU A 87 -17.68 -3.67 28.11
CA GLU A 87 -18.22 -2.36 27.80
C GLU A 87 -18.41 -2.19 26.29
N ILE A 88 -17.37 -2.41 25.49
CA ILE A 88 -17.45 -2.26 24.04
C ILE A 88 -18.42 -3.29 23.45
N ARG A 89 -18.39 -4.55 23.89
CA ARG A 89 -19.28 -5.60 23.39
C ARG A 89 -20.76 -5.31 23.73
N SER A 90 -21.05 -4.61 24.83
CA SER A 90 -22.42 -4.22 25.19
C SER A 90 -23.10 -3.37 24.13
N LEU A 91 -22.35 -2.64 23.30
CA LEU A 91 -22.87 -1.90 22.16
C LEU A 91 -23.40 -2.81 21.04
N TYR A 92 -23.03 -4.09 21.02
CA TYR A 92 -23.36 -5.07 19.96
C TYR A 92 -24.24 -6.21 20.44
N VAL A 93 -24.98 -5.99 21.51
CA VAL A 93 -25.87 -7.01 22.07
C VAL A 93 -27.03 -7.30 21.11
N THR A 94 -27.35 -8.58 20.98
CA THR A 94 -28.51 -9.09 20.26
C THR A 94 -29.09 -10.28 21.00
N ARG A 95 -30.17 -10.91 20.50
CA ARG A 95 -30.73 -12.14 21.05
C ARG A 95 -30.50 -13.30 20.08
N CYS A 96 -30.11 -14.44 20.63
CA CYS A 96 -30.00 -15.69 19.89
C CYS A 96 -31.39 -16.18 19.45
N GLU A 97 -31.53 -16.58 18.18
CA GLU A 97 -32.81 -17.12 17.67
C GLU A 97 -33.11 -18.53 18.21
N LYS A 98 -32.08 -19.29 18.64
CA LYS A 98 -32.25 -20.65 19.16
C LYS A 98 -32.68 -20.70 20.62
N CYS A 99 -32.02 -19.95 21.49
CA CYS A 99 -32.26 -20.01 22.94
C CYS A 99 -32.79 -18.72 23.56
N ASN A 100 -32.96 -17.66 22.77
CA ASN A 100 -33.43 -16.32 23.17
C ASN A 100 -32.54 -15.62 24.23
N GLU A 101 -31.37 -16.16 24.56
CA GLU A 101 -30.40 -15.51 25.45
C GLU A 101 -29.64 -14.38 24.75
N LEU A 102 -28.96 -13.56 25.55
CA LEU A 102 -28.10 -12.52 25.03
C LEU A 102 -26.94 -13.11 24.24
N ALA A 103 -26.69 -12.57 23.08
CA ALA A 103 -25.61 -12.91 22.18
C ALA A 103 -24.93 -11.62 21.69
N ILE A 104 -23.76 -11.73 21.09
CA ILE A 104 -22.97 -10.58 20.63
C ILE A 104 -22.82 -10.63 19.13
N ALA A 105 -23.23 -9.57 18.45
CA ALA A 105 -23.02 -9.42 17.03
C ALA A 105 -21.51 -9.28 16.71
N ASP A 106 -21.02 -10.07 15.77
CA ASP A 106 -19.66 -9.98 15.22
C ASP A 106 -19.60 -8.96 14.06
N TRP A 107 -20.65 -8.92 13.26
CA TRP A 107 -20.87 -7.85 12.28
C TRP A 107 -22.36 -7.61 12.03
N ILE A 108 -22.65 -6.39 11.58
CA ILE A 108 -23.99 -5.92 11.21
C ILE A 108 -23.92 -5.37 9.79
N GLU A 109 -24.75 -5.86 8.88
CA GLU A 109 -24.85 -5.37 7.50
C GLU A 109 -25.83 -4.21 7.43
N TRP A 110 -25.39 -3.10 6.84
CA TRP A 110 -26.15 -1.86 6.68
C TRP A 110 -26.56 -1.63 5.24
N ASP A 111 -27.83 -1.25 5.02
CA ASP A 111 -28.29 -0.66 3.77
C ASP A 111 -27.94 0.84 3.78
N GLN A 112 -26.94 1.22 2.99
CA GLN A 112 -26.44 2.60 2.97
C GLN A 112 -27.45 3.60 2.39
N LYS A 113 -28.33 3.16 1.47
CA LYS A 113 -29.38 4.02 0.91
C LYS A 113 -30.46 4.35 1.95
N ARG A 114 -30.83 3.36 2.77
CA ARG A 114 -31.87 3.51 3.81
C ARG A 114 -31.31 3.89 5.18
N GLN A 115 -29.98 3.96 5.32
CA GLN A 115 -29.26 4.24 6.57
C GLN A 115 -29.76 3.39 7.75
N ARG A 116 -29.93 2.07 7.53
CA ARG A 116 -30.44 1.16 8.55
C ARG A 116 -29.76 -0.20 8.49
N PRO A 117 -29.61 -0.89 9.65
CA PRO A 117 -29.14 -2.26 9.70
C PRO A 117 -30.21 -3.22 9.14
N ILE A 118 -29.77 -4.27 8.42
CA ILE A 118 -30.65 -5.23 7.75
C ILE A 118 -30.43 -6.68 8.15
N ARG A 119 -29.19 -7.06 8.45
CA ARG A 119 -28.81 -8.42 8.83
C ARG A 119 -27.61 -8.37 9.77
N LEU A 120 -27.45 -9.37 10.61
CA LEU A 120 -26.28 -9.48 11.48
C LEU A 120 -25.82 -10.95 11.62
N LYS A 121 -24.54 -11.10 11.94
CA LYS A 121 -23.93 -12.35 12.38
C LYS A 121 -23.60 -12.23 13.86
N TYR A 122 -23.92 -13.23 14.64
CA TYR A 122 -23.71 -13.22 16.10
C TYR A 122 -23.13 -14.53 16.60
N ASP A 123 -22.45 -14.45 17.74
CA ASP A 123 -21.96 -15.58 18.50
C ASP A 123 -22.78 -15.71 19.79
N CYS A 124 -23.33 -16.91 20.03
CA CYS A 124 -24.09 -17.23 21.24
C CYS A 124 -23.27 -18.18 22.13
N GLU A 125 -22.82 -17.67 23.27
CA GLU A 125 -22.01 -18.45 24.21
C GLU A 125 -22.79 -19.64 24.81
N LYS A 126 -24.12 -19.51 25.02
CA LYS A 126 -24.97 -20.60 25.55
C LYS A 126 -25.18 -21.75 24.57
N CYS A 127 -25.33 -21.44 23.29
CA CYS A 127 -25.51 -22.46 22.25
C CYS A 127 -24.20 -22.94 21.64
N ASP A 128 -23.08 -22.30 21.98
CA ASP A 128 -21.77 -22.46 21.33
C ASP A 128 -21.89 -22.45 19.80
N ASP A 129 -22.64 -21.48 19.28
CA ASP A 129 -23.02 -21.40 17.87
C ASP A 129 -22.88 -19.99 17.32
N THR A 130 -22.44 -19.94 16.07
CA THR A 130 -22.32 -18.72 15.28
C THR A 130 -23.37 -18.74 14.16
N SER A 131 -24.32 -17.82 14.21
CA SER A 131 -25.45 -17.76 13.28
C SER A 131 -25.65 -16.38 12.66
N GLN A 132 -26.41 -16.33 11.56
CA GLN A 132 -26.84 -15.08 10.94
C GLN A 132 -28.36 -14.97 11.02
N LYS A 133 -28.84 -13.73 11.22
CA LYS A 133 -30.29 -13.44 11.24
C LYS A 133 -30.60 -12.10 10.61
N ALA A 134 -31.85 -11.90 10.24
CA ALA A 134 -32.40 -10.57 9.95
C ALA A 134 -32.38 -9.73 11.25
N VAL A 135 -32.20 -8.42 11.12
CA VAL A 135 -32.22 -7.49 12.25
C VAL A 135 -33.62 -7.46 12.86
N SER A 136 -33.74 -7.77 14.15
CA SER A 136 -34.99 -7.72 14.90
C SER A 136 -35.40 -6.29 15.23
N LYS A 137 -36.62 -6.11 15.82
CA LYS A 137 -37.08 -4.81 16.32
C LYS A 137 -36.11 -4.29 17.41
N ALA A 138 -35.74 -5.13 18.37
CA ALA A 138 -34.84 -4.76 19.47
C ALA A 138 -33.45 -4.35 18.96
N ASP A 139 -32.91 -5.00 17.91
CA ASP A 139 -31.62 -4.63 17.31
C ASP A 139 -31.67 -3.24 16.65
N ARG A 140 -32.82 -2.88 16.03
CA ARG A 140 -33.05 -1.53 15.47
C ARG A 140 -33.17 -0.47 16.56
N GLU A 141 -33.98 -0.74 17.59
CA GLU A 141 -34.16 0.16 18.74
C GLU A 141 -32.81 0.44 19.43
N LEU A 142 -31.95 -0.56 19.56
CA LEU A 142 -30.57 -0.37 20.07
C LEU A 142 -29.75 0.54 19.17
N ALA A 143 -29.81 0.36 17.86
CA ALA A 143 -29.08 1.22 16.92
C ALA A 143 -29.56 2.67 16.99
N GLU A 144 -30.87 2.89 16.98
CA GLU A 144 -31.52 4.21 17.12
C GLU A 144 -31.16 4.87 18.44
N LYS A 145 -31.20 4.12 19.55
CA LYS A 145 -30.77 4.62 20.87
C LYS A 145 -29.32 5.07 20.89
N ILE A 146 -28.41 4.28 20.32
CA ILE A 146 -26.99 4.63 20.23
C ILE A 146 -26.82 5.90 19.39
N ASP A 147 -27.52 6.01 18.27
CA ASP A 147 -27.49 7.19 17.42
C ASP A 147 -28.02 8.45 18.13
N TYR A 148 -29.07 8.31 18.91
CA TYR A 148 -29.64 9.39 19.71
C TYR A 148 -28.70 9.81 20.86
N ASP A 149 -28.14 8.86 21.59
CA ASP A 149 -27.25 9.09 22.74
C ASP A 149 -25.84 9.50 22.35
N PHE A 150 -25.45 9.46 21.08
CA PHE A 150 -24.08 9.62 20.60
C PHE A 150 -23.39 10.87 21.17
N SER A 151 -23.95 12.05 20.91
CA SER A 151 -23.34 13.33 21.33
C SER A 151 -23.22 13.44 22.85
N ARG A 152 -24.22 12.95 23.58
CA ARG A 152 -24.22 12.91 25.05
C ARG A 152 -23.10 12.02 25.58
N LEU A 153 -22.93 10.80 25.02
CA LEU A 153 -21.90 9.84 25.45
C LEU A 153 -20.50 10.39 25.18
N ILE A 154 -20.27 10.98 24.01
CA ILE A 154 -18.98 11.58 23.66
C ILE A 154 -18.64 12.72 24.64
N GLN A 155 -19.57 13.63 24.92
CA GLN A 155 -19.33 14.76 25.82
C GLN A 155 -19.15 14.34 27.27
N GLN A 156 -20.00 13.48 27.80
CA GLN A 156 -19.93 13.02 29.21
C GLN A 156 -18.63 12.29 29.51
N ARG A 157 -18.11 11.52 28.55
CA ARG A 157 -16.87 10.75 28.70
C ARG A 157 -15.63 11.49 28.17
N LYS A 158 -15.80 12.69 27.61
CA LYS A 158 -14.74 13.49 26.97
C LYS A 158 -13.94 12.68 25.95
N LEU A 159 -14.64 11.85 25.17
CA LEU A 159 -14.02 11.02 24.15
C LEU A 159 -13.64 11.85 22.94
N TRP A 160 -12.48 11.53 22.37
CA TRP A 160 -11.98 12.15 21.15
C TRP A 160 -12.09 11.20 19.96
N TYR A 161 -12.39 11.75 18.80
CA TYR A 161 -12.26 11.14 17.47
C TYR A 161 -11.93 12.22 16.44
N PRO A 162 -11.36 11.88 15.25
CA PRO A 162 -11.01 12.89 14.26
C PRO A 162 -12.24 13.49 13.58
N GLU A 163 -12.45 14.79 13.73
CA GLU A 163 -13.49 15.56 13.02
C GLU A 163 -12.97 16.21 11.74
N THR A 164 -11.90 15.67 11.20
CA THR A 164 -11.19 16.16 10.03
C THR A 164 -12.03 15.99 8.78
N SER A 165 -12.16 17.06 8.00
CA SER A 165 -12.80 17.03 6.69
C SER A 165 -11.96 16.20 5.71
N ILE A 166 -12.64 15.49 4.81
CA ILE A 166 -12.00 14.75 3.72
C ILE A 166 -11.54 15.76 2.66
N PRO A 167 -10.22 15.90 2.42
CA PRO A 167 -9.72 16.81 1.40
C PRO A 167 -10.20 16.40 0.01
N ALA A 168 -10.48 17.37 -0.86
CA ALA A 168 -10.74 17.09 -2.26
C ALA A 168 -9.49 16.50 -2.90
N GLY A 169 -9.64 15.36 -3.57
CA GLY A 169 -8.54 14.60 -4.17
C GLY A 169 -9.02 13.60 -5.21
N ASP A 170 -8.09 13.07 -6.00
CA ASP A 170 -8.40 12.10 -7.06
C ASP A 170 -9.01 10.81 -6.50
N LYS A 171 -8.59 10.38 -5.30
CA LYS A 171 -9.10 9.15 -4.65
C LYS A 171 -10.27 9.41 -3.71
N THR A 172 -10.39 10.63 -3.17
CA THR A 172 -11.45 11.02 -2.24
C THR A 172 -12.73 11.53 -2.93
N HIS A 173 -12.63 11.93 -4.20
CA HIS A 173 -13.74 12.45 -4.98
C HIS A 173 -15.00 11.55 -4.95
N SER A 174 -14.82 10.23 -4.98
CA SER A 174 -15.94 9.29 -4.91
C SER A 174 -16.67 9.29 -3.57
N LEU A 175 -15.98 9.53 -2.45
CA LEU A 175 -16.60 9.69 -1.13
C LEU A 175 -17.45 10.96 -1.06
N ILE A 176 -16.88 12.08 -1.52
CA ILE A 176 -17.59 13.37 -1.54
C ILE A 176 -18.86 13.26 -2.39
N LYS A 177 -18.80 12.59 -3.55
CA LYS A 177 -19.99 12.30 -4.37
C LYS A 177 -21.01 11.39 -3.70
N GLN A 178 -20.58 10.51 -2.79
CA GLN A 178 -21.46 9.65 -1.99
C GLN A 178 -22.01 10.37 -0.74
N GLY A 179 -21.64 11.64 -0.50
CA GLY A 179 -22.11 12.46 0.61
C GLY A 179 -21.28 12.34 1.89
N PHE A 180 -20.07 11.78 1.83
CA PHE A 180 -19.14 11.73 2.96
C PHE A 180 -18.17 12.92 2.87
N HIS A 181 -18.17 13.75 3.91
CA HIS A 181 -17.36 14.97 3.96
C HIS A 181 -16.31 14.96 5.08
N PHE A 182 -16.46 14.08 6.07
CA PHE A 182 -15.54 13.93 7.20
C PHE A 182 -15.09 12.47 7.36
N PHE A 183 -13.85 12.25 7.82
CA PHE A 183 -13.34 10.88 8.00
C PHE A 183 -14.12 10.07 9.03
N HIS A 184 -14.67 10.69 10.07
CA HIS A 184 -15.50 10.00 11.07
C HIS A 184 -16.83 9.48 10.49
N GLU A 185 -17.36 10.05 9.43
CA GLU A 185 -18.58 9.58 8.76
C GLU A 185 -18.40 8.22 8.07
N LEU A 186 -17.12 7.81 7.85
CA LEU A 186 -16.81 6.47 7.36
C LEU A 186 -17.03 5.36 8.41
N PHE A 187 -17.47 5.72 9.61
CA PHE A 187 -17.87 4.80 10.67
C PHE A 187 -19.33 4.99 11.03
N THR A 188 -19.99 3.95 11.56
CA THR A 188 -21.28 4.14 12.22
C THR A 188 -21.05 4.83 13.57
N LYS A 189 -22.06 5.49 14.12
CA LYS A 189 -21.93 6.12 15.44
C LYS A 189 -21.56 5.10 16.52
N ARG A 190 -22.10 3.87 16.45
CA ARG A 190 -21.72 2.75 17.32
C ARG A 190 -20.23 2.45 17.26
N ASN A 191 -19.70 2.24 16.04
CA ASN A 191 -18.29 1.96 15.87
C ASN A 191 -17.42 3.16 16.27
N LEU A 192 -17.88 4.39 16.03
CA LEU A 192 -17.14 5.59 16.41
C LEU A 192 -17.03 5.72 17.95
N ILE A 193 -18.12 5.46 18.71
CA ILE A 193 -18.08 5.39 20.18
C ILE A 193 -17.10 4.31 20.63
N ALA A 194 -17.23 3.10 20.09
CA ALA A 194 -16.39 1.96 20.47
C ALA A 194 -14.91 2.20 20.18
N LEU A 195 -14.59 2.81 19.02
CA LEU A 195 -13.24 3.21 18.63
C LEU A 195 -12.68 4.31 19.53
N ALA A 196 -13.51 5.34 19.84
CA ALA A 196 -13.09 6.43 20.72
C ALA A 196 -12.80 5.94 22.15
N ILE A 197 -13.63 5.04 22.71
CA ILE A 197 -13.39 4.40 24.02
C ILE A 197 -12.07 3.62 24.00
N LEU A 198 -11.85 2.80 22.95
CA LEU A 198 -10.65 1.99 22.84
C LEU A 198 -9.40 2.86 22.66
N PHE A 199 -9.46 3.89 21.83
CA PHE A 199 -8.36 4.80 21.55
C PHE A 199 -7.98 5.64 22.79
N ASP A 200 -8.97 6.14 23.51
CA ASP A 200 -8.79 6.88 24.77
C ASP A 200 -8.06 6.00 25.80
N ALA A 201 -8.54 4.77 26.01
CA ALA A 201 -7.91 3.85 26.96
C ALA A 201 -6.47 3.46 26.58
N ILE A 202 -6.17 3.33 25.29
CA ILE A 202 -4.80 3.11 24.83
C ILE A 202 -3.95 4.36 25.11
N ASN A 203 -4.47 5.57 24.87
CA ASN A 203 -3.74 6.81 25.11
C ASN A 203 -3.44 7.07 26.60
N GLN A 204 -4.28 6.56 27.49
CA GLN A 204 -4.07 6.65 28.94
C GLN A 204 -2.98 5.71 29.49
N LEU A 205 -2.49 4.75 28.69
CA LEU A 205 -1.36 3.91 29.08
C LEU A 205 -0.07 4.74 29.17
N GLN A 206 0.89 4.25 29.95
CA GLN A 206 2.23 4.83 30.01
C GLN A 206 2.89 4.80 28.63
N GLU A 207 3.81 5.74 28.37
CA GLU A 207 4.57 5.81 27.11
C GLU A 207 5.59 4.67 27.07
N THR A 208 5.20 3.56 26.48
CA THR A 208 5.98 2.33 26.31
C THR A 208 5.82 1.76 24.92
N ASP A 209 6.66 0.80 24.56
CA ASP A 209 6.55 0.09 23.29
C ASP A 209 5.20 -0.62 23.15
N GLU A 210 4.65 -1.18 24.24
CA GLU A 210 3.35 -1.85 24.23
C GLU A 210 2.21 -0.90 23.83
N LYS A 211 2.25 0.35 24.31
CA LYS A 211 1.29 1.38 23.92
C LYS A 211 1.37 1.67 22.41
N ASP A 212 2.56 1.83 21.86
CA ASP A 212 2.77 2.05 20.43
C ASP A 212 2.24 0.88 19.60
N PHE A 213 2.52 -0.36 20.03
CA PHE A 213 2.01 -1.54 19.35
C PHE A 213 0.51 -1.74 19.50
N LEU A 214 -0.11 -1.29 20.59
CA LEU A 214 -1.57 -1.23 20.72
C LEU A 214 -2.18 -0.19 19.79
N LYS A 215 -1.55 1.00 19.64
CA LYS A 215 -1.95 1.99 18.62
C LYS A 215 -1.83 1.41 17.20
N PHE A 216 -0.79 0.63 16.94
CA PHE A 216 -0.61 -0.04 15.64
C PHE A 216 -1.68 -1.11 15.39
N ALA A 217 -2.05 -1.91 16.41
CA ALA A 217 -3.15 -2.86 16.32
C ALA A 217 -4.50 -2.15 16.12
N PHE A 218 -4.73 -1.05 16.84
CA PHE A 218 -5.90 -0.18 16.68
C PHE A 218 -6.00 0.35 15.26
N SER A 219 -4.97 1.01 14.74
CA SER A 219 -4.97 1.56 13.40
C SER A 219 -5.20 0.47 12.34
N SER A 220 -4.60 -0.72 12.51
CA SER A 220 -4.83 -1.85 11.61
C SER A 220 -6.27 -2.37 11.63
N SER A 221 -7.07 -2.08 12.67
CA SER A 221 -8.47 -2.46 12.79
C SER A 221 -9.41 -1.53 12.01
N LEU A 222 -9.04 -0.25 11.82
CA LEU A 222 -9.89 0.79 11.25
C LEU A 222 -10.49 0.42 9.88
N LYS A 223 -9.67 -0.18 9.00
CA LYS A 223 -10.14 -0.59 7.68
C LYS A 223 -11.25 -1.65 7.71
N TRP A 224 -11.34 -2.42 8.79
CA TRP A 224 -12.35 -3.45 8.98
C TRP A 224 -13.60 -2.89 9.66
N THR A 225 -13.42 -1.97 10.59
CA THR A 225 -14.52 -1.38 11.38
C THR A 225 -15.22 -0.21 10.68
N SER A 226 -14.71 0.21 9.51
CA SER A 226 -15.30 1.27 8.70
C SER A 226 -16.39 0.76 7.74
N ARG A 227 -17.22 1.67 7.22
CA ARG A 227 -18.21 1.44 6.15
C ARG A 227 -17.57 1.03 4.81
N LEU A 228 -16.24 1.05 4.69
CA LEU A 228 -15.51 0.56 3.52
C LEU A 228 -15.44 -0.98 3.48
N SER A 229 -15.86 -1.67 4.55
CA SER A 229 -15.95 -3.12 4.63
C SER A 229 -17.27 -3.63 4.06
N HIS A 230 -17.24 -4.79 3.41
CA HIS A 230 -18.42 -5.40 2.78
C HIS A 230 -18.29 -6.93 2.71
N LEU A 231 -19.38 -7.59 2.30
CA LEU A 231 -19.35 -9.02 1.95
C LEU A 231 -19.07 -9.19 0.45
N ARG A 232 -18.08 -10.02 0.14
CA ARG A 232 -17.89 -10.56 -1.20
C ARG A 232 -18.32 -12.02 -1.21
N GLY A 233 -19.58 -12.26 -1.61
CA GLY A 233 -20.24 -13.53 -1.38
C GLY A 233 -20.43 -13.74 0.13
N THR A 234 -19.82 -14.77 0.69
CA THR A 234 -19.85 -15.07 2.15
C THR A 234 -18.62 -14.55 2.91
N ILE A 235 -17.63 -14.02 2.19
CA ILE A 235 -16.35 -13.60 2.77
C ILE A 235 -16.42 -12.13 3.18
N VAL A 236 -16.07 -11.84 4.43
CA VAL A 236 -15.88 -10.47 4.90
C VAL A 236 -14.62 -9.89 4.27
N GLU A 237 -14.76 -8.81 3.53
CA GLU A 237 -13.65 -8.08 2.93
C GLU A 237 -13.58 -6.68 3.54
N GLY A 238 -12.47 -6.38 4.22
CA GLY A 238 -12.17 -5.02 4.66
C GLY A 238 -11.65 -4.19 3.48
N TRP A 239 -11.57 -2.88 3.65
CA TRP A 239 -11.10 -2.00 2.58
C TRP A 239 -9.81 -2.49 1.92
N ALA A 240 -9.92 -2.88 0.64
CA ALA A 240 -8.83 -3.46 -0.15
C ALA A 240 -8.46 -2.63 -1.39
N MET A 241 -9.35 -1.79 -1.89
CA MET A 241 -9.16 -1.03 -3.13
C MET A 241 -8.16 0.12 -2.97
N HIS A 242 -7.52 0.53 -4.09
CA HIS A 242 -6.68 1.73 -4.17
C HIS A 242 -7.51 3.00 -4.44
N ALA A 243 -8.74 3.02 -3.95
CA ALA A 243 -9.67 4.13 -4.00
C ALA A 243 -10.68 3.97 -2.86
N TYR A 244 -11.28 5.06 -2.42
CA TYR A 244 -12.37 5.01 -1.47
C TYR A 244 -13.68 4.67 -2.19
N TRP A 245 -14.43 3.75 -1.60
CA TRP A 245 -15.76 3.40 -2.06
C TRP A 245 -16.57 2.77 -0.94
N VAL A 246 -17.70 3.39 -0.59
CA VAL A 246 -18.67 2.79 0.33
C VAL A 246 -19.67 2.00 -0.49
N TYR A 247 -19.76 0.69 -0.21
CA TYR A 247 -20.68 -0.20 -0.93
C TYR A 247 -22.14 0.04 -0.50
N PRO A 248 -23.12 -0.20 -1.39
CA PRO A 248 -24.53 -0.08 -1.06
C PRO A 248 -24.95 -0.89 0.17
N LYS A 249 -24.28 -2.03 0.39
CA LYS A 249 -24.34 -2.83 1.61
C LYS A 249 -22.95 -2.88 2.22
N SER A 250 -22.75 -2.18 3.33
CA SER A 250 -21.48 -2.17 4.06
C SER A 250 -21.59 -2.95 5.36
N LEU A 251 -20.46 -3.32 5.95
CA LEU A 251 -20.39 -4.00 7.23
C LEU A 251 -19.96 -3.06 8.35
N GLU A 252 -20.66 -3.14 9.46
CA GLU A 252 -20.29 -2.62 10.76
C GLU A 252 -19.70 -3.79 11.57
N MET A 253 -18.35 -3.90 11.58
CA MET A 253 -17.67 -4.95 12.33
C MET A 253 -17.59 -4.60 13.80
N ASN A 254 -17.79 -5.58 14.69
CA ASN A 254 -17.58 -5.39 16.12
C ASN A 254 -16.14 -4.94 16.39
N VAL A 255 -15.99 -3.77 17.00
CA VAL A 255 -14.69 -3.12 17.21
C VAL A 255 -13.81 -3.97 18.12
N TRP A 256 -14.33 -4.47 19.25
CA TRP A 256 -13.53 -5.27 20.17
C TRP A 256 -13.06 -6.59 19.52
N ASN A 257 -13.97 -7.33 18.90
CA ASN A 257 -13.64 -8.59 18.24
C ASN A 257 -12.61 -8.39 17.12
N THR A 258 -12.72 -7.27 16.39
CA THR A 258 -11.79 -6.91 15.34
C THR A 258 -10.42 -6.55 15.91
N PHE A 259 -10.37 -5.72 16.94
CA PHE A 259 -9.14 -5.35 17.63
C PHE A 259 -8.42 -6.59 18.19
N GLU A 260 -9.14 -7.48 18.87
CA GLU A 260 -8.56 -8.74 19.40
C GLU A 260 -7.99 -9.63 18.26
N ARG A 261 -8.66 -9.70 17.11
CA ARG A 261 -8.11 -10.39 15.93
C ARG A 261 -6.84 -9.71 15.39
N ARG A 262 -6.75 -8.38 15.48
CA ARG A 262 -5.57 -7.63 15.02
C ARG A 262 -4.39 -7.75 15.99
N THR A 263 -4.63 -7.74 17.29
CA THR A 263 -3.56 -8.01 18.28
C THR A 263 -3.00 -9.43 18.13
N LYS A 264 -3.85 -10.45 17.94
CA LYS A 264 -3.39 -11.83 17.65
C LYS A 264 -2.56 -11.91 16.36
N ALA A 265 -2.95 -11.16 15.31
CA ALA A 265 -2.18 -11.10 14.06
C ALA A 265 -0.85 -10.36 14.24
N LEU A 266 -0.82 -9.34 15.09
CA LEU A 266 0.39 -8.62 15.47
C LEU A 266 1.37 -9.56 16.20
N ILE A 267 0.91 -10.26 17.24
CA ILE A 267 1.71 -11.20 18.01
C ILE A 267 2.38 -12.23 17.09
N ARG A 268 1.60 -12.89 16.22
CA ARG A 268 2.17 -13.84 15.24
C ARG A 268 3.21 -13.19 14.31
N GLY A 269 2.94 -11.96 13.85
CA GLY A 269 3.89 -11.24 13.01
C GLY A 269 5.17 -10.86 13.76
N LYS A 270 5.07 -10.53 15.05
CA LYS A 270 6.23 -10.18 15.88
C LYS A 270 7.02 -11.43 16.30
N GLN A 271 6.38 -12.55 16.54
CA GLN A 271 7.05 -13.85 16.72
C GLN A 271 7.95 -14.15 15.51
N TYR A 272 7.39 -14.03 14.29
CA TYR A 272 8.17 -14.22 13.07
C TYR A 272 9.31 -13.21 12.94
N SER A 273 9.07 -11.91 13.18
CA SER A 273 10.15 -10.92 13.04
C SER A 273 11.23 -11.09 14.11
N SER A 274 10.88 -11.48 15.32
CA SER A 274 11.84 -11.76 16.40
C SER A 274 12.74 -12.96 16.07
N GLU A 275 12.20 -13.99 15.43
CA GLU A 275 12.97 -15.16 14.98
C GLU A 275 14.05 -14.79 13.95
N TYR A 276 13.72 -13.92 12.99
CA TYR A 276 14.62 -13.64 11.86
C TYR A 276 15.44 -12.36 12.03
N ILE A 277 14.93 -11.35 12.72
CA ILE A 277 15.62 -10.06 12.95
C ILE A 277 16.23 -10.04 14.35
N GLY A 278 15.44 -10.36 15.39
CA GLY A 278 15.84 -10.31 16.79
C GLY A 278 16.44 -8.95 17.15
N ASP A 279 17.48 -8.96 17.95
CA ASP A 279 18.19 -7.77 18.44
C ASP A 279 19.08 -7.09 17.38
N TYR A 280 19.08 -7.61 16.16
CA TYR A 280 19.84 -6.98 15.08
C TYR A 280 19.25 -5.62 14.69
N CYS A 281 17.93 -5.42 14.83
CA CYS A 281 17.29 -4.13 14.57
C CYS A 281 17.58 -3.16 15.70
N ARG A 282 18.50 -2.23 15.47
CA ARG A 282 18.80 -1.09 16.34
C ARG A 282 18.55 0.18 15.55
N PHE A 283 17.60 1.01 16.02
CA PHE A 283 17.27 2.26 15.34
C PHE A 283 18.35 3.31 15.53
N ALA A 284 18.66 3.99 14.44
CA ALA A 284 19.59 5.13 14.38
C ALA A 284 18.82 6.45 14.53
N HIS A 285 19.47 7.45 15.11
CA HIS A 285 19.03 8.84 15.10
C HIS A 285 19.61 9.61 13.92
N ALA A 286 20.81 9.23 13.47
CA ALA A 286 21.51 9.83 12.34
C ALA A 286 22.26 8.79 11.54
N PHE A 287 22.69 9.15 10.33
CA PHE A 287 23.47 8.25 9.47
C PHE A 287 24.82 7.83 10.09
N SER A 288 25.42 8.69 10.93
CA SER A 288 26.63 8.36 11.69
C SER A 288 26.51 7.08 12.52
N ASP A 289 25.31 6.79 13.07
CA ASP A 289 25.07 5.59 13.85
C ASP A 289 25.07 4.34 12.97
N ILE A 290 24.55 4.46 11.73
CA ILE A 290 24.62 3.39 10.71
C ILE A 290 26.06 3.16 10.25
N ALA A 291 26.79 4.25 9.96
CA ALA A 291 28.17 4.20 9.48
C ALA A 291 29.10 3.54 10.51
N SER A 292 28.99 3.92 11.78
CA SER A 292 29.79 3.36 12.89
C SER A 292 29.41 1.92 13.25
N GLY A 293 28.23 1.44 12.84
CA GLY A 293 27.68 0.13 13.23
C GLY A 293 27.00 0.12 14.59
N ALA A 294 26.84 1.29 15.26
CA ALA A 294 26.08 1.41 16.49
C ALA A 294 24.59 1.08 16.28
N ALA A 295 24.06 1.39 15.10
CA ALA A 295 22.71 1.06 14.70
C ALA A 295 22.66 0.35 13.34
N THR A 296 21.50 -0.22 13.01
CA THR A 296 21.31 -1.02 11.78
C THR A 296 20.10 -0.58 10.95
N CYS A 297 19.24 0.29 11.49
CA CYS A 297 18.02 0.76 10.82
C CYS A 297 17.86 2.27 11.02
N LEU A 298 17.83 3.03 9.94
CA LEU A 298 17.49 4.46 9.94
C LEU A 298 16.22 4.65 9.10
N LEU A 299 15.17 5.20 9.72
CA LEU A 299 13.94 5.56 9.01
C LEU A 299 13.76 7.07 9.02
N LEU A 300 13.54 7.65 7.84
CA LEU A 300 13.43 9.09 7.65
C LEU A 300 12.05 9.42 7.02
N ASN A 301 11.23 10.17 7.74
CA ASN A 301 9.99 10.71 7.18
C ASN A 301 10.27 12.07 6.51
N ARG A 302 10.69 12.03 5.25
CA ARG A 302 11.04 13.23 4.46
C ARG A 302 11.12 12.92 2.97
N SER A 303 11.31 13.96 2.16
CA SER A 303 11.59 13.79 0.73
C SER A 303 12.99 13.19 0.52
N SER A 304 13.09 12.22 -0.37
CA SER A 304 14.35 11.64 -0.82
C SER A 304 15.11 12.50 -1.83
N ALA A 305 14.55 13.65 -2.22
CA ALA A 305 15.24 14.65 -3.05
C ALA A 305 16.35 15.40 -2.28
N GLN A 306 16.43 15.22 -0.95
CA GLN A 306 17.50 15.76 -0.09
C GLN A 306 17.74 14.78 1.05
N LEU A 307 18.78 13.97 0.92
CA LEU A 307 19.14 12.96 1.91
C LEU A 307 20.22 13.48 2.86
N PRO A 308 20.06 13.34 4.20
CA PRO A 308 21.09 13.72 5.16
C PRO A 308 22.17 12.62 5.26
N LEU A 309 22.65 12.16 4.11
CA LEU A 309 23.67 11.13 3.96
C LEU A 309 24.88 11.73 3.23
N PRO A 310 26.12 11.36 3.59
CA PRO A 310 27.31 11.73 2.83
C PRO A 310 27.25 11.18 1.40
N ALA A 311 27.99 11.81 0.49
CA ALA A 311 28.24 11.23 -0.82
C ALA A 311 28.98 9.89 -0.67
N ASP A 312 28.76 8.98 -1.61
CA ASP A 312 29.46 7.68 -1.69
C ASP A 312 29.42 6.84 -0.39
N SER A 313 28.30 6.89 0.31
CA SER A 313 28.14 6.26 1.63
C SER A 313 27.26 5.00 1.64
N VAL A 314 26.50 4.75 0.59
CA VAL A 314 25.54 3.63 0.45
C VAL A 314 26.08 2.57 -0.48
N ASP A 315 25.94 1.28 -0.13
CA ASP A 315 26.46 0.17 -0.91
C ASP A 315 25.52 -0.27 -2.04
N ILE A 316 24.20 -0.14 -1.83
CA ILE A 316 23.18 -0.58 -2.81
C ILE A 316 21.89 0.22 -2.61
N ILE A 317 21.19 0.51 -3.70
CA ILE A 317 19.83 1.04 -3.67
C ILE A 317 18.89 -0.02 -4.22
N ILE A 318 17.85 -0.38 -3.43
CA ILE A 318 16.81 -1.33 -3.85
C ILE A 318 15.45 -0.69 -3.53
N THR A 319 14.64 -0.46 -4.55
CA THR A 319 13.43 0.35 -4.39
C THR A 319 12.31 -0.02 -5.35
N ASP A 320 11.11 0.49 -5.04
CA ASP A 320 9.89 0.41 -5.83
C ASP A 320 9.19 1.77 -5.85
N PRO A 321 9.59 2.68 -6.75
CA PRO A 321 9.03 4.04 -6.79
C PRO A 321 7.56 4.03 -7.20
N PRO A 322 6.78 5.08 -6.90
CA PRO A 322 5.40 5.20 -7.33
C PRO A 322 5.23 5.16 -8.85
N TYR A 323 4.19 4.46 -9.35
CA TYR A 323 3.91 4.29 -10.78
C TYR A 323 2.93 5.34 -11.30
N GLY A 324 3.35 6.59 -11.37
CA GLY A 324 2.49 7.70 -11.79
C GLY A 324 1.28 7.86 -10.87
N GLY A 325 0.07 7.98 -11.42
CA GLY A 325 -1.18 8.22 -10.67
C GLY A 325 -1.93 6.97 -10.20
N ASN A 326 -1.31 5.79 -10.21
CA ASN A 326 -1.99 4.54 -9.88
C ASN A 326 -2.47 4.50 -8.42
N VAL A 327 -1.61 4.91 -7.49
CA VAL A 327 -1.89 4.98 -6.05
C VAL A 327 -1.49 6.36 -5.54
N ASN A 328 -2.43 7.09 -4.95
CA ASN A 328 -2.17 8.37 -4.29
C ASN A 328 -2.05 8.07 -2.80
N TYR A 329 -0.84 7.74 -2.37
CA TYR A 329 -0.58 7.16 -1.05
C TYR A 329 -0.99 8.10 0.09
N GLY A 330 -0.69 9.40 -0.02
CA GLY A 330 -1.05 10.40 0.97
C GLY A 330 -2.57 10.52 1.16
N GLU A 331 -3.35 10.62 0.06
CA GLU A 331 -4.81 10.70 0.15
C GLU A 331 -5.42 9.44 0.81
N LEU A 332 -4.86 8.26 0.52
CA LEU A 332 -5.36 7.01 1.08
C LEU A 332 -4.89 6.80 2.52
N SER A 333 -3.73 7.31 2.88
CA SER A 333 -3.15 7.18 4.22
C SER A 333 -3.83 8.07 5.25
N ASP A 334 -4.42 9.18 4.85
CA ASP A 334 -5.14 10.09 5.75
C ASP A 334 -6.21 9.38 6.57
N PHE A 335 -6.87 8.36 6.03
CA PHE A 335 -7.85 7.53 6.74
C PHE A 335 -7.34 6.98 8.08
N TRP A 336 -6.07 6.61 8.15
CA TRP A 336 -5.41 6.13 9.37
C TRP A 336 -4.69 7.25 10.09
N TRP A 337 -4.07 8.16 9.32
CA TRP A 337 -3.18 9.17 9.87
C TRP A 337 -3.92 10.18 10.75
N VAL A 338 -5.14 10.57 10.41
CA VAL A 338 -5.96 11.46 11.24
C VAL A 338 -6.24 10.91 12.64
N TRP A 339 -6.29 9.60 12.83
CA TRP A 339 -6.40 8.97 14.15
C TRP A 339 -5.06 8.99 14.91
N LEU A 340 -3.96 8.80 14.22
CA LEU A 340 -2.63 8.69 14.80
C LEU A 340 -1.97 10.05 15.06
N ASN A 341 -2.39 11.09 14.35
CA ASN A 341 -1.79 12.43 14.36
C ASN A 341 -2.77 13.53 14.83
N GLY A 342 -3.58 13.23 15.83
CA GLY A 342 -4.43 14.26 16.48
C GLY A 342 -5.45 14.94 15.57
N GLY A 343 -5.85 14.30 14.46
CA GLY A 343 -6.81 14.84 13.48
C GLY A 343 -6.17 15.49 12.26
N GLU A 344 -4.86 15.63 12.18
CA GLU A 344 -4.20 16.28 11.05
C GLU A 344 -3.91 15.31 9.92
N THR A 345 -4.06 15.76 8.68
CA THR A 345 -3.68 15.01 7.46
C THR A 345 -2.17 15.08 7.21
N ALA A 346 -1.65 14.12 6.43
CA ALA A 346 -0.24 14.12 6.05
C ALA A 346 0.07 15.20 4.98
N GLU A 347 1.30 15.73 5.00
CA GLU A 347 1.84 16.55 3.91
C GLU A 347 1.98 15.71 2.62
N LYS A 348 1.50 16.25 1.48
CA LYS A 348 1.46 15.53 0.19
C LYS A 348 2.30 16.19 -0.89
N ARG A 349 2.89 17.36 -0.61
CA ARG A 349 3.57 18.20 -1.61
C ARG A 349 4.68 17.45 -2.35
N HIS A 350 5.48 16.66 -1.62
CA HIS A 350 6.66 15.98 -2.16
C HIS A 350 6.38 14.53 -2.60
N GLU A 351 5.14 14.10 -2.62
CA GLU A 351 4.77 12.77 -3.08
C GLU A 351 5.00 12.66 -4.61
N ALA A 352 5.80 11.67 -5.04
CA ALA A 352 6.15 11.45 -6.44
C ALA A 352 5.02 10.72 -7.18
N ILE A 353 3.93 11.43 -7.46
CA ILE A 353 2.74 10.90 -8.15
C ILE A 353 2.22 11.88 -9.20
N ILE A 354 1.45 11.35 -10.14
CA ILE A 354 0.59 12.17 -11.01
C ILE A 354 -0.76 12.33 -10.29
N ASN A 355 -1.14 13.58 -10.01
CA ASN A 355 -2.38 13.90 -9.31
C ASN A 355 -2.92 15.25 -9.77
N ARG A 356 -4.04 15.22 -10.48
CA ARG A 356 -4.64 16.43 -11.09
C ARG A 356 -5.13 17.43 -10.04
N THR A 357 -5.69 16.93 -8.94
CA THR A 357 -6.21 17.78 -7.85
C THR A 357 -5.10 18.51 -7.11
N GLN A 358 -3.88 17.96 -7.09
CA GLN A 358 -2.68 18.58 -6.52
C GLN A 358 -1.86 19.37 -7.55
N GLY A 359 -2.35 19.50 -8.80
CA GLY A 359 -1.61 20.15 -9.88
C GLY A 359 -0.37 19.40 -10.37
N LYS A 360 -0.26 18.10 -10.06
CA LYS A 360 0.90 17.29 -10.42
C LYS A 360 0.66 16.56 -11.74
N SER A 361 1.25 17.06 -12.81
CA SER A 361 1.27 16.43 -14.14
C SER A 361 2.37 15.37 -14.27
N LEU A 362 2.55 14.85 -15.48
CA LEU A 362 3.66 13.94 -15.79
C LEU A 362 5.03 14.64 -15.66
N ASN A 363 5.10 15.94 -15.96
CA ASN A 363 6.35 16.70 -15.87
C ASN A 363 6.80 16.90 -14.43
N GLU A 364 5.88 17.29 -13.53
CA GLU A 364 6.17 17.41 -12.11
C GLU A 364 6.56 16.05 -11.50
N TYR A 365 5.91 14.96 -11.94
CA TYR A 365 6.28 13.61 -11.54
C TYR A 365 7.71 13.27 -11.99
N GLU A 366 8.07 13.53 -13.25
CA GLU A 366 9.43 13.33 -13.80
C GLU A 366 10.47 14.17 -13.05
N GLU A 367 10.18 15.44 -12.78
CA GLU A 367 11.07 16.34 -12.03
C GLU A 367 11.35 15.85 -10.61
N ILE A 368 10.31 15.40 -9.88
CA ILE A 368 10.49 14.81 -8.56
C ILE A 368 11.40 13.57 -8.63
N LEU A 369 11.18 12.70 -9.62
CA LEU A 369 12.01 11.50 -9.79
C LEU A 369 13.47 11.86 -10.13
N VAL A 370 13.70 12.87 -10.98
CA VAL A 370 15.07 13.37 -11.30
C VAL A 370 15.77 13.81 -10.02
N ASN A 371 15.10 14.61 -9.19
CA ASN A 371 15.68 15.10 -7.94
C ASN A 371 16.00 13.96 -6.98
N VAL A 372 15.08 12.99 -6.82
CA VAL A 372 15.31 11.82 -5.96
C VAL A 372 16.45 10.95 -6.49
N PHE A 373 16.48 10.64 -7.77
CA PHE A 373 17.55 9.80 -8.32
C PHE A 373 18.90 10.51 -8.39
N SER A 374 18.93 11.84 -8.50
CA SER A 374 20.16 12.62 -8.38
C SER A 374 20.78 12.49 -6.96
N GLU A 375 19.94 12.56 -5.92
CA GLU A 375 20.39 12.29 -4.55
C GLU A 375 20.81 10.82 -4.35
N CYS A 376 20.08 9.89 -4.94
CA CYS A 376 20.45 8.47 -4.97
C CYS A 376 21.83 8.27 -5.61
N HIS A 377 22.09 8.92 -6.74
CA HIS A 377 23.39 8.87 -7.41
C HIS A 377 24.48 9.48 -6.57
N ARG A 378 24.24 10.61 -5.91
CA ARG A 378 25.21 11.25 -5.03
C ARG A 378 25.64 10.35 -3.87
N VAL A 379 24.68 9.69 -3.20
CA VAL A 379 24.96 8.90 -1.99
C VAL A 379 25.43 7.49 -2.27
N LEU A 380 25.15 6.92 -3.45
CA LEU A 380 25.60 5.59 -3.85
C LEU A 380 27.10 5.60 -4.12
N LYS A 381 27.83 4.60 -3.65
CA LYS A 381 29.27 4.42 -3.93
C LYS A 381 29.52 4.20 -5.43
N PRO A 382 30.69 4.60 -5.97
CA PRO A 382 31.08 4.29 -7.35
C PRO A 382 31.02 2.79 -7.63
N GLU A 383 30.78 2.43 -8.89
CA GLU A 383 30.67 1.05 -9.39
C GLU A 383 29.61 0.19 -8.67
N ARG A 384 28.67 0.84 -7.97
CA ARG A 384 27.53 0.18 -7.35
C ARG A 384 26.25 0.43 -8.15
N CYS A 385 25.16 -0.25 -7.79
CA CYS A 385 23.94 -0.20 -8.57
C CYS A 385 22.70 0.26 -7.79
N LEU A 386 21.76 0.79 -8.56
CA LEU A 386 20.37 0.99 -8.20
C LEU A 386 19.54 -0.10 -8.86
N VAL A 387 18.81 -0.89 -8.07
CA VAL A 387 17.88 -1.92 -8.53
C VAL A 387 16.46 -1.47 -8.22
N SER A 388 15.63 -1.38 -9.24
CA SER A 388 14.25 -0.91 -9.09
C SER A 388 13.27 -1.87 -9.74
N THR A 389 12.18 -2.18 -9.04
CA THR A 389 11.00 -2.74 -9.70
C THR A 389 10.18 -1.61 -10.29
N PHE A 390 9.62 -1.81 -11.48
CA PHE A 390 8.74 -0.81 -12.11
C PHE A 390 7.77 -1.45 -13.09
N ASN A 391 6.52 -0.97 -13.10
CA ASN A 391 5.54 -1.33 -14.10
C ASN A 391 4.48 -0.23 -14.25
N SER A 392 4.15 0.14 -15.47
CA SER A 392 3.02 1.01 -15.76
C SER A 392 2.33 0.58 -17.06
N LYS A 393 1.02 0.79 -17.12
CA LYS A 393 0.24 0.65 -18.35
C LYS A 393 0.47 1.79 -19.34
N ASP A 394 0.97 2.92 -18.86
CA ASP A 394 1.28 4.13 -19.63
C ASP A 394 2.79 4.18 -19.87
N MET A 395 3.18 4.01 -21.13
CA MET A 395 4.60 4.03 -21.51
C MET A 395 5.26 5.37 -21.22
N ARG A 396 4.51 6.46 -21.18
CA ARG A 396 5.05 7.79 -20.84
C ARG A 396 5.57 7.80 -19.39
N VAL A 397 4.87 7.12 -18.48
CA VAL A 397 5.30 6.97 -17.07
C VAL A 397 6.56 6.11 -16.97
N VAL A 398 6.66 5.03 -17.78
CA VAL A 398 7.88 4.21 -17.86
C VAL A 398 9.05 5.03 -18.42
N ALA A 399 8.79 5.79 -19.48
CA ALA A 399 9.80 6.66 -20.08
C ALA A 399 10.29 7.74 -19.11
N SER A 400 9.38 8.38 -18.35
CA SER A 400 9.75 9.36 -17.33
C SER A 400 10.64 8.76 -16.24
N PHE A 401 10.36 7.52 -15.80
CA PHE A 401 11.21 6.79 -14.85
C PHE A 401 12.61 6.53 -15.42
N VAL A 402 12.71 5.99 -16.65
CA VAL A 402 13.99 5.70 -17.31
C VAL A 402 14.77 6.97 -17.60
N LYS A 403 14.11 8.03 -18.08
CA LYS A 403 14.71 9.35 -18.31
C LYS A 403 15.24 9.95 -17.01
N ALA A 404 14.47 9.91 -15.93
CA ALA A 404 14.86 10.46 -14.65
C ALA A 404 16.12 9.78 -14.10
N THR A 405 16.22 8.45 -14.18
CA THR A 405 17.43 7.72 -13.76
C THR A 405 18.64 8.07 -14.62
N SER A 406 18.46 8.16 -15.96
CA SER A 406 19.55 8.53 -16.88
C SER A 406 20.00 9.98 -16.68
N ILE A 407 19.08 10.93 -16.52
CA ILE A 407 19.39 12.36 -16.24
C ILE A 407 20.17 12.48 -14.92
N ALA A 408 19.81 11.70 -13.92
CA ALA A 408 20.50 11.66 -12.63
C ALA A 408 21.94 11.15 -12.71
N GLY A 409 22.36 10.53 -13.83
CA GLY A 409 23.74 10.05 -14.01
C GLY A 409 23.90 8.53 -14.03
N PHE A 410 22.81 7.79 -13.84
CA PHE A 410 22.85 6.34 -13.91
C PHE A 410 22.91 5.83 -15.36
N SER A 411 23.59 4.71 -15.57
CA SER A 411 23.61 3.97 -16.84
C SER A 411 22.86 2.65 -16.68
N LEU A 412 21.98 2.33 -17.64
CA LEU A 412 21.28 1.04 -17.64
C LEU A 412 22.30 -0.10 -17.87
N HIS A 413 22.31 -1.10 -16.97
CA HIS A 413 23.15 -2.29 -17.17
C HIS A 413 22.71 -3.03 -18.46
N PRO A 414 23.61 -3.52 -19.31
CA PRO A 414 23.26 -4.20 -20.58
C PRO A 414 22.26 -5.35 -20.42
N GLU A 415 22.37 -6.12 -19.34
CA GLU A 415 21.45 -7.19 -18.98
C GLU A 415 20.47 -6.79 -17.87
N GLY A 416 20.38 -5.50 -17.55
CA GLY A 416 19.69 -4.97 -16.40
C GLY A 416 18.17 -4.85 -16.55
N LEU A 417 17.56 -5.54 -17.51
CA LEU A 417 16.09 -5.58 -17.67
C LEU A 417 15.58 -7.01 -17.54
N LEU A 418 15.16 -7.37 -16.34
CA LEU A 418 14.59 -8.68 -16.03
C LEU A 418 13.07 -8.60 -15.91
N TYR A 419 12.38 -9.64 -16.36
CA TYR A 419 10.94 -9.75 -16.20
C TYR A 419 10.60 -10.70 -15.05
N GLN A 420 9.85 -10.18 -14.08
CA GLN A 420 9.29 -10.93 -12.98
C GLN A 420 7.87 -11.37 -13.32
N LYS A 421 7.61 -12.68 -13.32
CA LYS A 421 6.27 -13.23 -13.52
C LYS A 421 5.32 -12.75 -12.41
N PRO A 422 4.05 -12.49 -12.75
CA PRO A 422 3.07 -12.07 -11.76
C PRO A 422 2.79 -13.22 -10.77
N ILE A 423 2.55 -12.86 -9.52
CA ILE A 423 1.94 -13.79 -8.57
C ILE A 423 0.43 -13.90 -8.85
N ARG A 424 -0.17 -15.10 -8.61
CA ARG A 424 -1.59 -15.37 -8.89
C ARG A 424 -2.57 -14.28 -8.46
N PRO A 425 -2.47 -13.66 -7.27
CA PRO A 425 -3.38 -12.58 -6.87
C PRO A 425 -3.35 -11.35 -7.79
N TYR A 426 -2.24 -11.06 -8.46
CA TYR A 426 -2.12 -9.91 -9.36
C TYR A 426 -2.75 -10.12 -10.73
N VAL A 427 -2.85 -11.37 -11.21
CA VAL A 427 -3.44 -11.71 -12.52
C VAL A 427 -4.91 -11.30 -12.61
N THR A 428 -5.62 -11.27 -11.47
CA THR A 428 -7.04 -10.90 -11.39
C THR A 428 -7.29 -9.45 -11.00
N THR A 429 -6.25 -8.63 -10.85
CA THR A 429 -6.38 -7.22 -10.48
C THR A 429 -6.93 -6.38 -11.63
N PHE A 430 -7.58 -5.26 -11.30
CA PHE A 430 -8.06 -4.27 -12.28
C PHE A 430 -6.94 -3.76 -13.19
N HIS A 431 -5.72 -3.72 -12.70
CA HIS A 431 -4.52 -3.34 -13.46
C HIS A 431 -4.22 -4.31 -14.60
N ALA A 432 -4.22 -5.60 -14.32
CA ALA A 432 -3.98 -6.63 -15.32
C ALA A 432 -5.04 -6.64 -16.44
N MET A 433 -6.22 -6.05 -16.19
CA MET A 433 -7.34 -6.01 -17.14
C MET A 433 -7.34 -4.78 -18.05
N GLN A 434 -6.35 -3.87 -17.96
CA GLN A 434 -6.30 -2.69 -18.81
C GLN A 434 -5.52 -2.91 -20.10
N ILE A 435 -5.95 -2.30 -21.22
CA ILE A 435 -5.27 -2.39 -22.51
C ILE A 435 -3.85 -1.83 -22.37
N GLY A 436 -2.84 -2.56 -22.84
CA GLY A 436 -1.43 -2.18 -22.72
C GLY A 436 -0.74 -2.56 -21.42
N ALA A 437 -1.49 -2.97 -20.36
CA ALA A 437 -0.87 -3.35 -19.11
C ALA A 437 -0.05 -4.65 -19.23
N PHE A 438 1.15 -4.65 -18.65
CA PHE A 438 1.89 -5.87 -18.38
C PHE A 438 1.32 -6.59 -17.17
N VAL A 439 1.24 -7.91 -17.27
CA VAL A 439 0.88 -8.77 -16.14
C VAL A 439 2.19 -9.28 -15.54
N GLY A 440 2.79 -8.51 -14.65
CA GLY A 440 4.10 -8.77 -14.05
C GLY A 440 4.88 -7.48 -13.93
N ASP A 441 6.05 -7.51 -13.34
CA ASP A 441 6.89 -6.34 -13.15
C ASP A 441 8.20 -6.48 -13.91
N PHE A 442 8.84 -5.37 -14.25
CA PHE A 442 10.23 -5.35 -14.69
C PHE A 442 11.14 -4.96 -13.52
N ILE A 443 12.28 -5.60 -13.46
CA ILE A 443 13.36 -5.25 -12.57
C ILE A 443 14.44 -4.58 -13.42
N PHE A 444 14.75 -3.35 -13.08
CA PHE A 444 15.76 -2.52 -13.73
C PHE A 444 17.00 -2.47 -12.86
N THR A 445 18.16 -2.67 -13.46
CA THR A 445 19.46 -2.49 -12.80
C THR A 445 20.20 -1.36 -13.50
N PHE A 446 20.50 -0.30 -12.75
CA PHE A 446 21.27 0.86 -13.21
C PHE A 446 22.58 0.94 -12.45
N LEU A 447 23.65 1.33 -13.14
CA LEU A 447 25.00 1.44 -12.60
C LEU A 447 25.36 2.91 -12.36
N LYS A 448 26.04 3.19 -11.25
CA LYS A 448 26.82 4.41 -11.07
C LYS A 448 28.22 4.15 -11.59
N THR A 449 28.49 4.47 -12.85
CA THR A 449 29.76 4.27 -13.49
C THR A 449 30.12 5.47 -14.37
N GLU A 450 31.42 5.81 -14.43
CA GLU A 450 31.94 6.83 -15.33
C GLU A 450 32.14 6.29 -16.77
N ALA A 451 32.26 4.99 -16.91
CA ALA A 451 32.42 4.36 -18.22
C ALA A 451 31.05 4.28 -18.91
N PRO A 452 30.88 4.83 -20.11
CA PRO A 452 29.66 4.63 -20.88
C PRO A 452 29.50 3.13 -21.14
N THR A 453 28.42 2.53 -20.63
CA THR A 453 28.04 1.20 -21.05
C THR A 453 27.77 1.25 -22.54
N SER A 454 28.49 0.41 -23.33
CA SER A 454 28.31 0.34 -24.77
C SER A 454 26.92 -0.20 -25.13
N VAL A 455 25.93 0.68 -25.08
CA VAL A 455 24.63 0.42 -25.66
C VAL A 455 24.78 0.68 -27.15
N MET A 456 24.36 -0.27 -28.00
CA MET A 456 24.33 -0.08 -29.44
C MET A 456 23.59 1.21 -29.74
N GLU A 457 24.23 2.19 -30.41
CA GLU A 457 23.59 3.39 -30.93
C GLU A 457 22.56 2.96 -31.96
N ILE A 458 21.28 3.00 -31.57
CA ILE A 458 20.15 2.73 -32.47
C ILE A 458 19.47 4.05 -32.72
N GLU A 459 19.36 4.44 -33.98
CA GLU A 459 18.59 5.63 -34.38
C GLU A 459 17.08 5.38 -34.33
N LEU A 460 16.29 6.45 -34.17
CA LEU A 460 14.82 6.35 -34.05
C LEU A 460 14.16 5.60 -35.25
N PRO A 461 14.58 5.79 -36.51
CA PRO A 461 14.02 5.03 -37.65
C PRO A 461 14.26 3.52 -37.52
N ASP A 462 15.43 3.12 -37.06
CA ASP A 462 15.78 1.70 -36.88
C ASP A 462 15.02 1.07 -35.72
N LEU A 463 14.85 1.80 -34.61
CA LEU A 463 13.97 1.38 -33.53
C LEU A 463 12.54 1.17 -34.01
N LYS A 464 11.98 2.12 -34.77
CA LYS A 464 10.62 2.00 -35.32
C LYS A 464 10.47 0.78 -36.20
N ARG A 465 11.42 0.52 -37.09
CA ARG A 465 11.43 -0.68 -37.94
C ARG A 465 11.46 -1.95 -37.08
N ARG A 466 12.33 -2.03 -36.07
CA ARG A 466 12.41 -3.17 -35.15
C ARG A 466 11.13 -3.38 -34.36
N LEU A 467 10.49 -2.31 -33.90
CA LEU A 467 9.20 -2.38 -33.21
C LEU A 467 8.10 -2.90 -34.16
N ASP A 468 8.09 -2.47 -35.42
CA ASP A 468 7.15 -2.97 -36.43
C ASP A 468 7.31 -4.47 -36.67
N GLU A 469 8.54 -4.94 -36.86
CA GLU A 469 8.84 -6.37 -37.03
C GLU A 469 8.33 -7.17 -35.83
N LEU A 470 8.63 -6.75 -34.61
CA LEU A 470 8.16 -7.41 -33.39
C LEU A 470 6.65 -7.39 -33.26
N MET A 471 6.00 -6.26 -33.58
CA MET A 471 4.56 -6.09 -33.39
C MET A 471 3.70 -6.74 -34.48
N THR A 472 4.27 -7.18 -35.61
CA THR A 472 3.57 -7.99 -36.61
C THR A 472 3.40 -9.45 -36.16
N GLU A 473 4.17 -9.92 -35.20
CA GLU A 473 4.06 -11.27 -34.68
C GLU A 473 2.69 -11.49 -33.99
N LYS A 474 1.96 -12.53 -34.39
CA LYS A 474 0.71 -12.93 -33.74
C LYS A 474 1.00 -13.86 -32.59
N SER A 475 0.62 -13.48 -31.38
CA SER A 475 0.71 -14.34 -30.22
C SER A 475 -0.49 -15.31 -30.17
N LYS A 476 -0.19 -16.60 -30.02
CA LYS A 476 -1.19 -17.68 -29.96
C LYS A 476 -1.71 -17.91 -28.53
N ASP A 477 -0.94 -17.53 -27.52
CA ASP A 477 -1.23 -17.75 -26.12
C ASP A 477 -0.58 -16.67 -25.22
N GLU A 478 -0.85 -16.72 -23.92
CA GLU A 478 -0.31 -15.79 -22.91
C GLU A 478 1.22 -15.81 -22.85
N ALA A 479 1.84 -16.99 -22.98
CA ALA A 479 3.28 -17.11 -22.88
C ALA A 479 3.99 -16.48 -24.09
N ALA A 480 3.47 -16.67 -25.28
CA ALA A 480 3.96 -16.05 -26.51
C ALA A 480 3.81 -14.53 -26.46
N GLU A 481 2.66 -14.03 -26.01
CA GLU A 481 2.44 -12.59 -25.84
C GLU A 481 3.40 -11.98 -24.81
N THR A 482 3.59 -12.65 -23.68
CA THR A 482 4.54 -12.18 -22.65
C THR A 482 5.96 -12.12 -23.20
N LYS A 483 6.42 -13.14 -23.92
CA LYS A 483 7.76 -13.16 -24.57
C LYS A 483 7.91 -12.01 -25.57
N LEU A 484 6.90 -11.76 -26.38
CA LEU A 484 6.91 -10.68 -27.35
C LEU A 484 7.03 -9.31 -26.66
N ARG A 485 6.26 -9.06 -25.64
CA ARG A 485 6.32 -7.80 -24.88
C ARG A 485 7.67 -7.59 -24.20
N ILE A 486 8.27 -8.63 -23.65
CA ILE A 486 9.65 -8.55 -23.10
C ILE A 486 10.63 -8.14 -24.19
N ARG A 487 10.53 -8.69 -25.41
CA ARG A 487 11.40 -8.32 -26.55
C ARG A 487 11.21 -6.86 -26.97
N VAL A 488 9.95 -6.39 -26.98
CA VAL A 488 9.61 -5.00 -27.28
C VAL A 488 10.23 -4.06 -26.23
N TYR A 489 10.10 -4.36 -24.95
CA TYR A 489 10.71 -3.55 -23.89
C TYR A 489 12.24 -3.57 -23.95
N ARG A 490 12.85 -4.73 -24.25
CA ARG A 490 14.28 -4.85 -24.45
C ARG A 490 14.81 -4.07 -25.67
N ALA A 491 13.95 -3.75 -26.61
CA ALA A 491 14.31 -2.85 -27.71
C ALA A 491 14.13 -1.36 -27.32
N LEU A 492 13.02 -1.03 -26.67
CA LEU A 492 12.61 0.35 -26.38
C LEU A 492 13.38 0.95 -25.19
N ILE A 493 13.52 0.22 -24.08
CA ILE A 493 14.08 0.77 -22.83
C ILE A 493 15.55 1.21 -22.97
N PRO A 494 16.47 0.42 -23.59
CA PRO A 494 17.84 0.88 -23.82
C PRO A 494 17.92 2.13 -24.70
N PHE A 495 17.06 2.23 -25.72
CA PHE A 495 16.94 3.43 -26.54
C PHE A 495 16.57 4.66 -25.71
N LEU A 496 15.51 4.55 -24.88
CA LEU A 496 15.11 5.63 -23.99
C LEU A 496 16.20 6.04 -23.02
N ALA A 497 16.91 5.07 -22.44
CA ALA A 497 18.01 5.33 -21.51
C ALA A 497 19.20 6.04 -22.20
N HIS A 498 19.54 5.64 -23.42
CA HIS A 498 20.64 6.24 -24.19
C HIS A 498 20.33 7.68 -24.60
N HIS A 499 19.14 7.92 -25.17
CA HIS A 499 18.76 9.22 -25.72
C HIS A 499 18.17 10.19 -24.68
N ALA A 500 18.00 9.78 -23.43
CA ALA A 500 17.36 10.59 -22.40
C ALA A 500 17.96 11.99 -22.23
N LYS A 501 19.30 12.12 -22.31
CA LYS A 501 20.04 13.38 -22.18
C LYS A 501 20.30 14.05 -23.53
N SER A 502 20.68 13.26 -24.55
CA SER A 502 21.18 13.76 -25.83
C SER A 502 20.06 14.16 -26.78
N ASP A 503 18.96 13.41 -26.81
CA ASP A 503 17.83 13.65 -27.71
C ASP A 503 16.47 13.32 -27.05
N PRO A 504 15.94 14.21 -26.20
CA PRO A 504 14.61 14.05 -25.61
C PRO A 504 13.49 13.96 -26.64
N THR A 505 13.67 14.55 -27.84
CA THR A 505 12.67 14.51 -28.91
C THR A 505 12.57 13.12 -29.52
N ALA A 506 13.70 12.45 -29.74
CA ALA A 506 13.72 11.05 -30.17
C ALA A 506 13.05 10.14 -29.13
N CYS A 507 13.29 10.36 -27.83
CA CYS A 507 12.60 9.64 -26.76
C CYS A 507 11.07 9.81 -26.85
N GLN A 508 10.58 11.03 -26.98
CA GLN A 508 9.15 11.29 -27.11
C GLN A 508 8.58 10.63 -28.38
N GLY A 509 9.29 10.74 -29.51
CA GLY A 509 8.90 10.12 -30.77
C GLY A 509 8.83 8.59 -30.70
N ALA A 510 9.71 7.94 -29.91
CA ALA A 510 9.69 6.50 -29.67
C ALA A 510 8.48 6.08 -28.82
N VAL A 511 8.19 6.84 -27.76
CA VAL A 511 7.03 6.61 -26.89
C VAL A 511 5.72 6.77 -27.65
N ASP A 512 5.57 7.86 -28.40
CA ASP A 512 4.34 8.14 -29.17
C ASP A 512 4.11 7.05 -30.23
N TYR A 513 5.18 6.62 -30.90
CA TYR A 513 5.12 5.55 -31.87
C TYR A 513 4.66 4.23 -31.25
N PHE A 514 5.25 3.85 -30.12
CA PHE A 514 4.87 2.63 -29.37
C PHE A 514 3.42 2.70 -28.91
N GLU A 515 2.97 3.81 -28.31
CA GLU A 515 1.60 3.98 -27.82
C GLU A 515 0.57 3.88 -28.98
N ALA A 516 0.86 4.47 -30.13
CA ALA A 516 0.01 4.39 -31.32
C ALA A 516 -0.14 2.94 -31.81
N LYS A 517 0.97 2.19 -31.85
CA LYS A 517 0.98 0.78 -32.31
C LYS A 517 0.27 -0.15 -31.35
N ILE A 518 0.48 0.01 -30.03
CA ILE A 518 -0.13 -0.90 -29.02
C ILE A 518 -1.64 -0.69 -28.92
N ARG A 519 -2.14 0.53 -29.12
CA ARG A 519 -3.59 0.82 -29.12
C ARG A 519 -4.34 0.15 -30.27
N GLY A 520 -3.69 0.02 -31.43
CA GLY A 520 -4.26 -0.63 -32.62
C GLY A 520 -4.21 -2.16 -32.59
N ARG A 521 -3.53 -2.75 -31.61
CA ARG A 521 -3.27 -4.19 -31.59
C ARG A 521 -4.39 -4.99 -30.95
N ASN A 522 -4.90 -5.98 -31.70
CA ASN A 522 -5.85 -6.98 -31.19
C ASN A 522 -5.09 -8.22 -30.69
N ASP A 523 -4.46 -8.11 -29.52
CA ASP A 523 -3.62 -9.14 -28.92
C ASP A 523 -4.42 -10.12 -28.04
N TYR A 524 -3.74 -11.19 -27.60
CA TYR A 524 -4.30 -12.21 -26.70
C TYR A 524 -4.89 -11.59 -25.43
N PHE A 525 -4.23 -10.62 -24.80
CA PHE A 525 -4.74 -9.96 -23.61
C PHE A 525 -5.97 -9.10 -23.88
N SER A 526 -6.07 -8.47 -25.06
CA SER A 526 -7.27 -7.75 -25.47
C SER A 526 -8.45 -8.69 -25.69
N GLN A 527 -8.20 -9.87 -26.22
CA GLN A 527 -9.23 -10.94 -26.40
C GLN A 527 -9.64 -11.54 -25.06
N LEU A 528 -8.69 -11.88 -24.19
CA LEU A 528 -8.96 -12.41 -22.84
C LEU A 528 -9.80 -11.42 -22.02
N ARG A 529 -9.52 -10.13 -22.13
CA ARG A 529 -10.30 -9.05 -21.46
C ARG A 529 -11.72 -8.98 -21.95
N LYS A 530 -11.95 -9.07 -23.25
CA LYS A 530 -13.32 -9.15 -23.80
C LYS A 530 -14.07 -10.32 -23.18
N HIS A 531 -13.45 -11.50 -23.09
CA HIS A 531 -14.07 -12.68 -22.48
C HIS A 531 -14.37 -12.50 -20.98
N VAL A 532 -13.47 -11.90 -20.22
CA VAL A 532 -13.66 -11.64 -18.77
C VAL A 532 -14.73 -10.57 -18.53
N ILE A 533 -14.74 -9.50 -19.35
CA ILE A 533 -15.74 -8.43 -19.26
C ILE A 533 -17.12 -8.97 -19.65
N ASP A 534 -17.21 -9.74 -20.72
CA ASP A 534 -18.47 -10.34 -21.18
C ASP A 534 -18.97 -11.41 -20.21
N GLY A 535 -18.07 -12.20 -19.64
CA GLY A 535 -18.40 -13.18 -18.59
C GLY A 535 -18.92 -12.52 -17.31
N ARG A 536 -18.38 -11.35 -16.93
CA ARG A 536 -18.88 -10.54 -15.80
C ARG A 536 -20.21 -9.87 -16.14
N ARG A 537 -20.39 -9.30 -17.34
CA ARG A 537 -21.68 -8.74 -17.79
C ARG A 537 -22.78 -9.80 -17.79
N LYS A 538 -22.51 -11.03 -18.26
CA LYS A 538 -23.46 -12.15 -18.21
C LYS A 538 -23.78 -12.60 -16.78
N LYS A 539 -22.84 -12.53 -15.83
CA LYS A 539 -23.11 -12.80 -14.40
C LYS A 539 -23.94 -11.69 -13.74
N PHE A 540 -23.76 -10.42 -14.13
CA PHE A 540 -24.58 -9.31 -13.63
C PHE A 540 -25.98 -9.26 -14.23
N GLN A 541 -26.17 -9.78 -15.45
CA GLN A 541 -27.49 -9.87 -16.10
C GLN A 541 -28.31 -11.12 -15.67
N ARG A 542 -27.64 -12.16 -15.16
CA ARG A 542 -28.28 -13.27 -14.46
C ARG A 542 -28.24 -12.94 -12.96
N GLY A 543 -29.14 -12.03 -12.53
CA GLY A 543 -29.39 -11.74 -11.12
C GLY A 543 -29.79 -13.02 -10.36
N PRO A 544 -29.76 -12.95 -9.00
CA PRO A 544 -29.93 -14.11 -8.14
C PRO A 544 -31.21 -14.85 -8.42
#